data_54118114ee29f0263413dba4a3a32fef
#
_entry.id   54118114ee29f0263413dba4a3a32fef
#
_cell.length_a   1.000
_cell.length_b   1.000
_cell.length_c   1.000
_cell.angle_alpha   90.00
_cell.angle_beta   90.00
_cell.angle_gamma   90.00
#
_symmetry.space_group_name_H-M   'P 1'
#
loop_
_entity.id
_entity.type
_entity.pdbx_description
1 polymer ?
#
loop_
_entity_poly.entity_id
_entity_poly.type
_entity_poly.pdbx_seq_one_letter_code
_entity_poly.pdbx_strand_id
1 'polypeptide(L)'
;VGYGQFNTSDYDGVADPDENILDRNMFFAKANGKLNVVDLGVDYVRFVGEDHLNLIGANLGFNVGDFRVFGEYWKNTSTDSEYDRAWNAGIGYGKLDLKKPGSFALSVAYNDVDAEVYFGGTGLSTDVLSTLTSSKKNKGLYADNVTFWNAMADVTLQKNVYLHGEYAFDVKGEKNNQDLDVDDAWTVSLNYKF
;
A
#
# COMPACT_ATOMS: atom_id res chain seq x y z
N VAL A 1 -17.30 3.13 -8.28
CA VAL A 1 -17.27 1.87 -9.04
C VAL A 1 -16.57 2.14 -10.35
N GLY A 2 -15.68 1.27 -10.75
CA GLY A 2 -14.97 1.36 -12.03
C GLY A 2 -14.75 -0.03 -12.64
N TYR A 3 -14.54 -0.01 -13.94
CA TYR A 3 -14.16 -1.16 -14.73
C TYR A 3 -13.07 -0.73 -15.71
N GLY A 4 -12.03 -1.50 -15.83
CA GLY A 4 -10.91 -1.20 -16.72
C GLY A 4 -10.16 -2.45 -17.12
N GLN A 5 -9.24 -2.28 -18.06
CA GLN A 5 -8.30 -3.31 -18.43
C GLN A 5 -6.97 -3.02 -17.72
N PHE A 6 -6.43 -4.03 -17.07
CA PHE A 6 -5.09 -3.99 -16.53
C PHE A 6 -4.14 -4.50 -17.60
N ASN A 7 -3.18 -3.66 -17.97
CA ASN A 7 -2.17 -4.00 -18.98
C ASN A 7 -0.82 -4.14 -18.28
N THR A 8 -0.18 -5.28 -18.40
CA THR A 8 1.08 -5.59 -17.72
C THR A 8 2.30 -5.03 -18.42
N SER A 9 2.17 -4.45 -19.60
CA SER A 9 3.30 -3.72 -20.23
C SER A 9 3.81 -2.58 -19.35
N ASP A 10 2.99 -2.14 -18.38
CA ASP A 10 3.35 -1.11 -17.40
C ASP A 10 3.95 -1.70 -16.10
N TYR A 11 4.09 -3.04 -16.04
CA TYR A 11 4.55 -3.73 -14.84
C TYR A 11 5.90 -4.42 -15.06
N ASP A 12 6.96 -3.63 -15.07
CA ASP A 12 8.33 -4.05 -15.37
C ASP A 12 9.05 -4.79 -14.21
N GLY A 13 8.34 -5.52 -13.39
CA GLY A 13 8.93 -6.08 -12.17
C GLY A 13 8.73 -7.56 -11.88
N VAL A 14 7.74 -8.22 -12.46
CA VAL A 14 7.42 -9.61 -12.16
C VAL A 14 6.88 -10.30 -13.40
N ALA A 15 7.77 -10.78 -14.25
CA ALA A 15 7.39 -11.64 -15.33
C ALA A 15 8.01 -13.01 -15.11
N ASP A 16 7.21 -13.97 -14.72
CA ASP A 16 7.37 -15.30 -15.26
C ASP A 16 6.84 -15.21 -16.70
N PRO A 17 7.69 -15.38 -17.72
CA PRO A 17 7.26 -15.25 -19.12
C PRO A 17 6.24 -16.32 -19.54
N ASP A 18 5.97 -17.30 -18.71
CA ASP A 18 5.03 -18.39 -18.96
C ASP A 18 3.65 -18.18 -18.29
N GLU A 19 3.50 -17.21 -17.41
CA GLU A 19 2.19 -16.87 -16.84
C GLU A 19 1.61 -15.61 -17.50
N ASN A 20 0.68 -15.83 -18.43
CA ASN A 20 -0.16 -14.79 -19.02
C ASN A 20 -1.11 -14.14 -18.01
N ILE A 21 -0.57 -13.45 -17.01
CA ILE A 21 -1.34 -12.56 -16.13
C ILE A 21 -1.82 -11.30 -16.90
N LEU A 22 -1.44 -11.20 -18.12
CA LEU A 22 -1.43 -10.08 -19.04
C LEU A 22 -2.83 -9.87 -19.63
N ASP A 23 -3.30 -8.66 -19.64
CA ASP A 23 -4.55 -8.23 -20.28
C ASP A 23 -5.83 -8.69 -19.57
N ARG A 24 -5.92 -8.53 -18.25
CA ARG A 24 -7.14 -8.86 -17.51
C ARG A 24 -8.02 -7.63 -17.29
N ASN A 25 -9.31 -7.86 -17.43
CA ASN A 25 -10.29 -6.87 -17.02
C ASN A 25 -10.38 -6.85 -15.49
N MET A 26 -10.40 -5.64 -14.93
CA MET A 26 -10.53 -5.40 -13.51
C MET A 26 -11.83 -4.66 -13.22
N PHE A 27 -12.57 -5.15 -12.25
CA PHE A 27 -13.67 -4.44 -11.62
C PHE A 27 -13.24 -3.96 -10.24
N PHE A 28 -13.54 -2.71 -9.90
CA PHE A 28 -13.37 -2.23 -8.55
C PHE A 28 -14.58 -1.46 -8.04
N ALA A 29 -14.83 -1.59 -6.76
CA ALA A 29 -15.84 -0.81 -6.05
C ALA A 29 -15.23 -0.26 -4.76
N LYS A 30 -15.47 1.02 -4.50
CA LYS A 30 -15.04 1.69 -3.28
C LYS A 30 -16.20 2.49 -2.69
N ALA A 31 -16.42 2.36 -1.39
CA ALA A 31 -17.36 3.17 -0.64
C ALA A 31 -16.63 3.77 0.56
N ASN A 32 -16.66 5.09 0.69
CA ASN A 32 -16.10 5.81 1.83
C ASN A 32 -17.19 6.63 2.52
N GLY A 33 -17.13 6.69 3.83
CA GLY A 33 -18.01 7.50 4.65
C GLY A 33 -17.22 8.24 5.73
N LYS A 34 -17.77 9.38 6.14
CA LYS A 34 -17.26 10.13 7.28
C LYS A 34 -18.37 10.35 8.28
N LEU A 35 -18.15 9.90 9.49
CA LEU A 35 -19.08 10.03 10.61
C LEU A 35 -18.41 10.81 11.73
N ASN A 36 -18.62 12.15 11.75
CA ASN A 36 -17.96 13.06 12.67
C ASN A 36 -16.42 12.93 12.63
N VAL A 37 -15.82 12.31 13.65
CA VAL A 37 -14.37 12.10 13.77
C VAL A 37 -13.89 10.79 13.16
N VAL A 38 -14.81 9.95 12.68
CA VAL A 38 -14.54 8.61 12.15
C VAL A 38 -14.61 8.63 10.63
N ASP A 39 -13.55 8.19 9.98
CA ASP A 39 -13.50 7.87 8.55
C ASP A 39 -13.59 6.35 8.37
N LEU A 40 -14.47 5.91 7.49
CA LEU A 40 -14.71 4.50 7.19
C LEU A 40 -14.61 4.28 5.70
N GLY A 41 -14.07 3.15 5.29
CA GLY A 41 -14.05 2.76 3.89
C GLY A 41 -14.11 1.26 3.71
N VAL A 42 -14.68 0.83 2.60
CA VAL A 42 -14.65 -0.54 2.11
C VAL A 42 -14.28 -0.52 0.63
N ASP A 43 -13.46 -1.48 0.26
CA ASP A 43 -12.92 -1.64 -1.08
C ASP A 43 -13.14 -3.07 -1.57
N TYR A 44 -13.42 -3.23 -2.84
CA TYR A 44 -13.49 -4.51 -3.50
C TYR A 44 -12.79 -4.43 -4.85
N VAL A 45 -11.89 -5.37 -5.12
CA VAL A 45 -11.18 -5.49 -6.40
C VAL A 45 -11.32 -6.92 -6.89
N ARG A 46 -11.71 -7.09 -8.15
CA ARG A 46 -11.81 -8.39 -8.80
C ARG A 46 -11.20 -8.35 -10.18
N PHE A 47 -10.32 -9.30 -10.48
CA PHE A 47 -9.87 -9.59 -11.84
C PHE A 47 -10.83 -10.57 -12.50
N VAL A 48 -11.32 -10.18 -13.69
CA VAL A 48 -12.30 -10.97 -14.46
C VAL A 48 -11.55 -11.88 -15.42
N GLY A 49 -11.85 -13.17 -15.41
CA GLY A 49 -11.32 -14.14 -16.39
C GLY A 49 -10.48 -15.27 -15.80
N GLU A 50 -9.91 -15.11 -14.62
CA GLU A 50 -9.30 -16.19 -13.84
C GLU A 50 -9.46 -15.90 -12.35
N ASP A 51 -9.64 -16.98 -11.55
CA ASP A 51 -10.04 -16.88 -10.15
C ASP A 51 -8.88 -16.54 -9.19
N HIS A 52 -7.84 -15.84 -9.66
CA HIS A 52 -6.63 -15.72 -8.86
C HIS A 52 -6.53 -14.47 -8.00
N LEU A 53 -7.41 -13.45 -8.16
CA LEU A 53 -7.34 -12.29 -7.30
C LEU A 53 -8.72 -11.64 -7.08
N ASN A 54 -9.30 -11.88 -5.91
CA ASN A 54 -10.45 -11.15 -5.39
C ASN A 54 -10.06 -10.53 -4.05
N LEU A 55 -9.90 -9.23 -4.01
CA LEU A 55 -9.50 -8.50 -2.81
C LEU A 55 -10.70 -7.81 -2.18
N ILE A 56 -10.84 -7.96 -0.87
CA ILE A 56 -11.75 -7.17 -0.04
C ILE A 56 -10.91 -6.36 0.93
N GLY A 57 -11.15 -5.06 0.97
CA GLY A 57 -10.47 -4.14 1.87
C GLY A 57 -11.44 -3.39 2.78
N ALA A 58 -10.95 -3.02 3.96
CA ALA A 58 -11.62 -2.10 4.85
C ALA A 58 -10.60 -1.16 5.48
N ASN A 59 -10.98 0.11 5.66
CA ASN A 59 -10.16 1.09 6.33
C ASN A 59 -10.95 1.85 7.40
N LEU A 60 -10.26 2.25 8.46
CA LEU A 60 -10.80 2.98 9.58
C LEU A 60 -9.82 4.10 9.95
N GLY A 61 -10.35 5.30 10.14
CA GLY A 61 -9.60 6.45 10.65
C GLY A 61 -10.37 7.14 11.76
N PHE A 62 -9.65 7.57 12.78
CA PHE A 62 -10.20 8.33 13.90
C PHE A 62 -9.39 9.62 14.06
N ASN A 63 -10.04 10.78 13.90
CA ASN A 63 -9.39 12.08 13.86
C ASN A 63 -9.85 12.94 15.03
N VAL A 64 -8.91 13.42 15.87
CA VAL A 64 -9.17 14.32 16.98
C VAL A 64 -8.16 15.46 16.96
N GLY A 65 -8.62 16.65 16.59
CA GLY A 65 -7.75 17.80 16.38
C GLY A 65 -6.76 17.49 15.24
N ASP A 66 -5.46 17.60 15.54
CA ASP A 66 -4.39 17.30 14.61
C ASP A 66 -3.90 15.84 14.71
N PHE A 67 -4.46 15.05 15.61
CA PHE A 67 -4.11 13.64 15.77
C PHE A 67 -5.03 12.74 14.97
N ARG A 68 -4.44 11.69 14.39
CA ARG A 68 -5.15 10.63 13.69
C ARG A 68 -4.66 9.26 14.19
N VAL A 69 -5.59 8.34 14.41
CA VAL A 69 -5.33 6.90 14.50
C VAL A 69 -5.97 6.27 13.27
N PHE A 70 -5.26 5.38 12.61
CA PHE A 70 -5.78 4.77 11.39
C PHE A 70 -5.33 3.33 11.26
N GLY A 71 -6.04 2.59 10.43
CA GLY A 71 -5.68 1.24 10.03
C GLY A 71 -6.46 0.83 8.80
N GLU A 72 -5.92 -0.13 8.10
CA GLU A 72 -6.56 -0.79 6.98
C GLU A 72 -6.26 -2.28 6.99
N TYR A 73 -7.15 -3.05 6.40
CA TYR A 73 -7.06 -4.49 6.30
C TYR A 73 -7.51 -4.90 4.90
N TRP A 74 -6.77 -5.83 4.32
CA TRP A 74 -7.07 -6.44 3.03
C TRP A 74 -6.99 -7.95 3.14
N LYS A 75 -7.84 -8.61 2.36
CA LYS A 75 -7.86 -10.07 2.24
C LYS A 75 -8.08 -10.49 0.80
N ASN A 76 -7.28 -11.44 0.33
CA ASN A 76 -7.55 -12.18 -0.89
C ASN A 76 -8.54 -13.30 -0.57
N THR A 77 -9.70 -13.29 -1.23
CA THR A 77 -10.76 -14.28 -1.01
C THR A 77 -10.80 -15.37 -2.08
N SER A 78 -9.82 -15.38 -2.99
CA SER A 78 -9.70 -16.36 -4.06
C SER A 78 -8.60 -17.39 -3.86
N THR A 79 -7.97 -17.38 -2.70
CA THR A 79 -6.91 -18.34 -2.32
C THR A 79 -7.21 -18.97 -0.97
N ASP A 80 -6.72 -20.20 -0.77
CA ASP A 80 -6.73 -20.91 0.51
C ASP A 80 -5.35 -20.85 1.19
N SER A 81 -4.45 -20.00 0.72
CA SER A 81 -3.13 -19.78 1.29
C SER A 81 -3.22 -19.13 2.67
N GLU A 82 -2.25 -19.40 3.53
CA GLU A 82 -2.09 -18.68 4.80
C GLU A 82 -1.55 -17.25 4.63
N TYR A 83 -1.01 -16.93 3.44
CA TYR A 83 -0.44 -15.62 3.08
C TYR A 83 -1.42 -14.76 2.29
N ASP A 84 -2.66 -14.66 2.76
CA ASP A 84 -3.80 -14.10 2.03
C ASP A 84 -4.27 -12.72 2.53
N ARG A 85 -3.51 -12.05 3.41
CA ARG A 85 -3.94 -10.81 4.06
C ARG A 85 -2.84 -9.75 4.10
N ALA A 86 -3.26 -8.50 4.17
CA ALA A 86 -2.39 -7.39 4.52
C ALA A 86 -3.11 -6.44 5.47
N TRP A 87 -2.39 -5.87 6.42
CA TRP A 87 -2.95 -4.85 7.29
C TRP A 87 -1.90 -3.86 7.76
N ASN A 88 -2.36 -2.68 8.10
CA ASN A 88 -1.56 -1.73 8.83
C ASN A 88 -2.36 -1.08 9.97
N ALA A 89 -1.63 -0.55 10.94
CA ALA A 89 -2.18 0.31 11.97
C ALA A 89 -1.16 1.38 12.33
N GLY A 90 -1.62 2.61 12.49
CA GLY A 90 -0.73 3.73 12.73
C GLY A 90 -1.37 4.91 13.42
N ILE A 91 -0.49 5.85 13.75
CA ILE A 91 -0.86 7.16 14.29
C ILE A 91 -0.27 8.26 13.42
N GLY A 92 -0.95 9.39 13.38
CA GLY A 92 -0.46 10.56 12.64
C GLY A 92 -0.71 11.85 13.41
N TYR A 93 0.04 12.88 13.01
CA TYR A 93 -0.07 14.22 13.53
C TYR A 93 0.08 15.25 12.41
N GLY A 94 -0.71 16.32 12.51
CA GLY A 94 -0.73 17.39 11.53
C GLY A 94 -1.66 17.10 10.36
N LYS A 95 -1.73 18.06 9.46
CA LYS A 95 -2.57 17.99 8.27
C LYS A 95 -1.91 18.72 7.11
N LEU A 96 -1.69 17.99 6.05
CA LEU A 96 -1.20 18.57 4.81
C LEU A 96 -2.29 19.44 4.16
N ASP A 97 -2.00 20.71 3.97
CA ASP A 97 -2.84 21.66 3.20
C ASP A 97 -2.02 22.20 2.03
N LEU A 98 -2.31 21.73 0.84
CA LEU A 98 -1.57 22.12 -0.37
C LEU A 98 -1.72 23.60 -0.75
N LYS A 99 -2.63 24.32 -0.10
CA LYS A 99 -2.78 25.79 -0.29
C LYS A 99 -1.94 26.58 0.72
N LYS A 100 -1.43 25.93 1.77
CA LYS A 100 -0.72 26.59 2.88
C LYS A 100 0.73 26.08 2.95
N PRO A 101 1.69 26.82 2.37
CA PRO A 101 3.11 26.51 2.54
C PRO A 101 3.49 26.36 4.01
N GLY A 102 4.33 25.36 4.33
CA GLY A 102 4.73 25.01 5.69
C GLY A 102 3.72 24.13 6.45
N SER A 103 2.54 23.82 5.89
CA SER A 103 1.69 22.78 6.48
C SER A 103 2.36 21.42 6.30
N PHE A 104 2.18 20.54 7.28
CA PHE A 104 2.82 19.23 7.30
C PHE A 104 1.89 18.15 7.88
N ALA A 105 2.19 16.91 7.53
CA ALA A 105 1.62 15.73 8.16
C ALA A 105 2.75 14.73 8.43
N LEU A 106 2.71 14.12 9.61
CA LEU A 106 3.63 13.07 10.02
C LEU A 106 2.82 11.83 10.38
N SER A 107 3.34 10.65 10.13
CA SER A 107 2.73 9.42 10.62
C SER A 107 3.76 8.32 10.81
N VAL A 108 3.40 7.36 11.65
CA VAL A 108 4.10 6.10 11.80
C VAL A 108 3.08 4.98 11.85
N ALA A 109 3.34 3.90 11.11
CA ALA A 109 2.48 2.74 11.04
C ALA A 109 3.29 1.45 11.05
N TYR A 110 2.75 0.43 11.67
CA TYR A 110 3.21 -0.94 11.48
C TYR A 110 2.45 -1.57 10.33
N ASN A 111 3.16 -2.31 9.49
CA ASN A 111 2.63 -2.97 8.31
C ASN A 111 2.97 -4.46 8.36
N ASP A 112 2.03 -5.29 7.93
CA ASP A 112 2.14 -6.72 7.78
C ASP A 112 1.49 -7.09 6.46
N VAL A 113 2.27 -7.59 5.51
CA VAL A 113 1.86 -7.72 4.10
C VAL A 113 2.24 -9.09 3.57
N ASP A 114 1.23 -9.88 3.27
CA ASP A 114 1.37 -11.17 2.61
C ASP A 114 1.45 -11.04 1.09
N ALA A 115 2.19 -11.95 0.47
CA ALA A 115 2.47 -11.91 -0.96
C ALA A 115 1.22 -11.98 -1.84
N GLU A 116 0.21 -12.78 -1.46
CA GLU A 116 -0.99 -12.97 -2.27
C GLU A 116 -2.02 -11.84 -2.19
N VAL A 117 -1.75 -10.82 -1.37
CA VAL A 117 -2.52 -9.58 -1.33
C VAL A 117 -1.76 -8.45 -2.00
N TYR A 118 -0.43 -8.55 -2.05
CA TYR A 118 0.39 -7.53 -2.68
C TYR A 118 0.26 -7.60 -4.20
N PHE A 119 -0.35 -6.59 -4.73
CA PHE A 119 -0.57 -6.42 -6.16
C PHE A 119 -0.16 -5.00 -6.56
N GLY A 120 1.14 -4.79 -6.75
CA GLY A 120 1.73 -3.62 -7.36
C GLY A 120 1.04 -2.27 -7.15
N GLY A 121 0.80 -1.88 -5.90
CA GLY A 121 0.08 -0.64 -5.58
C GLY A 121 -1.33 -0.83 -5.04
N THR A 122 -1.71 -2.05 -4.69
CA THR A 122 -2.96 -2.27 -4.00
C THR A 122 -2.86 -1.87 -2.53
N GLY A 123 -3.68 -0.98 -2.17
CA GLY A 123 -4.32 -0.85 -0.88
C GLY A 123 -3.53 -0.18 0.20
N LEU A 124 -2.37 -0.60 0.53
CA LEU A 124 -1.60 -0.02 1.61
C LEU A 124 -1.02 1.33 1.17
N SER A 125 -1.32 2.37 1.94
CA SER A 125 -0.88 3.74 1.66
C SER A 125 0.62 3.91 1.95
N THR A 126 1.48 3.14 1.27
CA THR A 126 2.92 3.20 1.40
C THR A 126 3.62 2.98 0.05
N ASP A 127 4.47 3.91 -0.33
CA ASP A 127 5.25 3.85 -1.56
C ASP A 127 6.51 2.98 -1.40
N VAL A 128 7.01 2.85 -0.17
CA VAL A 128 8.25 2.13 0.12
C VAL A 128 8.13 0.62 -0.09
N LEU A 129 6.91 0.08 -0.04
CA LEU A 129 6.65 -1.35 -0.20
C LEU A 129 7.16 -1.88 -1.56
N SER A 130 7.04 -1.11 -2.62
CA SER A 130 7.57 -1.47 -3.93
C SER A 130 9.10 -1.60 -3.92
N THR A 131 9.77 -0.79 -3.11
CA THR A 131 11.23 -0.85 -2.94
C THR A 131 11.66 -2.09 -2.14
N LEU A 132 10.90 -2.44 -1.10
CA LEU A 132 11.15 -3.64 -0.29
C LEU A 132 10.99 -4.92 -1.09
N THR A 133 10.02 -4.95 -1.99
CA THR A 133 9.72 -6.13 -2.82
C THR A 133 10.58 -6.23 -4.08
N SER A 134 11.16 -5.13 -4.57
CA SER A 134 11.91 -5.06 -5.84
C SER A 134 13.43 -5.00 -5.69
N SER A 135 14.01 -5.34 -4.55
CA SER A 135 15.44 -5.25 -4.27
C SER A 135 16.30 -5.84 -5.39
N LYS A 136 17.20 -5.02 -5.97
CA LYS A 136 18.16 -5.44 -7.00
C LYS A 136 19.14 -6.54 -6.53
N LYS A 137 19.33 -6.67 -5.22
CA LYS A 137 20.22 -7.62 -4.60
C LYS A 137 19.67 -9.04 -4.60
N ASN A 138 18.36 -9.15 -4.58
CA ASN A 138 17.63 -10.41 -4.58
C ASN A 138 16.62 -10.39 -5.74
N LYS A 139 17.08 -10.67 -6.94
CA LYS A 139 16.20 -10.87 -8.09
C LYS A 139 15.12 -11.89 -7.72
N GLY A 140 13.87 -11.43 -7.60
CA GLY A 140 12.75 -12.29 -7.25
C GLY A 140 12.61 -12.59 -5.76
N LEU A 141 12.82 -11.60 -4.88
CA LEU A 141 12.46 -11.72 -3.47
C LEU A 141 10.94 -11.64 -3.36
N TYR A 142 10.30 -12.74 -3.69
CA TYR A 142 8.96 -13.00 -3.22
C TYR A 142 9.10 -13.48 -1.77
N ALA A 143 9.07 -12.55 -0.83
CA ALA A 143 8.74 -12.88 0.52
C ALA A 143 7.30 -13.38 0.53
N ASP A 144 7.02 -14.43 1.27
CA ASP A 144 5.65 -14.87 1.48
C ASP A 144 4.93 -13.87 2.42
N ASN A 145 5.70 -13.26 3.32
CA ASN A 145 5.27 -12.16 4.18
C ASN A 145 6.39 -11.14 4.38
N VAL A 146 6.02 -9.86 4.54
CA VAL A 146 6.93 -8.77 4.94
C VAL A 146 6.27 -7.94 6.03
N THR A 147 6.98 -7.72 7.12
CA THR A 147 6.57 -6.82 8.20
C THR A 147 7.56 -5.68 8.37
N PHE A 148 7.08 -4.47 8.66
CA PHE A 148 7.93 -3.30 8.86
C PHE A 148 7.20 -2.16 9.54
N TRP A 149 7.97 -1.30 10.20
CA TRP A 149 7.51 0.02 10.57
C TRP A 149 7.75 1.01 9.44
N ASN A 150 6.78 1.88 9.18
CA ASN A 150 6.89 2.94 8.18
C ASN A 150 6.66 4.31 8.82
N ALA A 151 7.67 5.17 8.77
CA ALA A 151 7.57 6.57 9.14
C ALA A 151 7.39 7.41 7.88
N MET A 152 6.36 8.26 7.85
CA MET A 152 6.02 9.11 6.71
C MET A 152 5.99 10.57 7.13
N ALA A 153 6.45 11.44 6.23
CA ALA A 153 6.44 12.89 6.42
C ALA A 153 6.07 13.59 5.11
N ASP A 154 5.07 14.45 5.18
CA ASP A 154 4.67 15.34 4.10
C ASP A 154 4.83 16.78 4.52
N VAL A 155 5.32 17.64 3.61
CA VAL A 155 5.37 19.08 3.83
C VAL A 155 5.04 19.84 2.55
N THR A 156 4.10 20.80 2.65
CA THR A 156 3.78 21.71 1.55
C THR A 156 4.88 22.77 1.44
N LEU A 157 5.64 22.73 0.36
CA LEU A 157 6.72 23.70 0.07
C LEU A 157 6.17 25.00 -0.50
N GLN A 158 5.24 24.88 -1.45
CA GLN A 158 4.49 25.98 -2.03
C GLN A 158 3.11 25.50 -2.47
N LYS A 159 2.23 26.41 -2.88
CA LYS A 159 0.89 26.03 -3.34
C LYS A 159 0.95 24.91 -4.37
N ASN A 160 0.25 23.83 -4.07
CA ASN A 160 0.18 22.61 -4.89
C ASN A 160 1.49 21.82 -5.05
N VAL A 161 2.55 22.17 -4.32
CA VAL A 161 3.82 21.44 -4.33
C VAL A 161 4.13 20.94 -2.93
N TYR A 162 4.33 19.66 -2.78
CA TYR A 162 4.72 19.07 -1.49
C TYR A 162 5.84 18.04 -1.65
N LEU A 163 6.67 17.97 -0.63
CA LEU A 163 7.66 16.93 -0.45
C LEU A 163 7.00 15.81 0.36
N HIS A 164 7.17 14.58 -0.10
CA HIS A 164 6.78 13.36 0.60
C HIS A 164 8.03 12.53 0.85
N GLY A 165 8.16 11.97 2.04
CA GLY A 165 9.22 11.05 2.40
C GLY A 165 8.70 9.90 3.24
N GLU A 166 9.20 8.71 2.97
CA GLU A 166 8.93 7.50 3.74
C GLU A 166 10.23 6.80 4.11
N TYR A 167 10.24 6.18 5.29
CA TYR A 167 11.32 5.33 5.76
C TYR A 167 10.74 4.07 6.43
N ALA A 168 11.01 2.93 5.80
CA ALA A 168 10.71 1.62 6.36
C ALA A 168 11.90 1.12 7.18
N PHE A 169 11.66 0.72 8.41
CA PHE A 169 12.66 0.23 9.33
C PHE A 169 12.17 -0.99 10.12
N ASP A 170 13.10 -1.73 10.73
CA ASP A 170 12.84 -3.02 11.38
C ASP A 170 12.13 -3.98 10.41
N VAL A 171 12.62 -4.01 9.18
CA VAL A 171 12.02 -4.81 8.11
C VAL A 171 12.36 -6.28 8.32
N LYS A 172 11.35 -7.13 8.28
CA LYS A 172 11.48 -8.58 8.38
C LYS A 172 10.72 -9.21 7.23
N GLY A 173 11.35 -10.14 6.55
CA GLY A 173 10.73 -10.97 5.53
C GLY A 173 10.66 -12.41 5.96
N GLU A 174 9.71 -13.14 5.43
CA GLU A 174 9.60 -14.59 5.58
C GLU A 174 9.40 -15.25 4.21
N LYS A 175 10.06 -16.38 3.98
CA LYS A 175 9.82 -17.23 2.82
C LYS A 175 9.99 -18.70 3.16
N ASN A 176 8.97 -19.52 2.85
CA ASN A 176 8.96 -20.96 3.16
C ASN A 176 9.25 -21.25 4.64
N ASN A 177 8.66 -20.45 5.54
CA ASN A 177 8.89 -20.50 6.99
C ASN A 177 10.36 -20.26 7.40
N GLN A 178 11.10 -19.47 6.62
CA GLN A 178 12.46 -19.06 6.92
C GLN A 178 12.57 -17.55 6.91
N ASP A 179 13.26 -17.01 7.91
CA ASP A 179 13.53 -15.58 7.97
C ASP A 179 14.38 -15.14 6.78
N LEU A 180 13.99 -14.03 6.17
CA LEU A 180 14.74 -13.33 5.14
C LEU A 180 15.33 -12.06 5.73
N ASP A 181 16.59 -11.84 5.47
CA ASP A 181 17.27 -10.57 5.76
C ASP A 181 16.88 -9.55 4.69
N VAL A 182 16.08 -8.57 5.05
CA VAL A 182 15.61 -7.50 4.19
C VAL A 182 16.13 -6.17 4.72
N ASP A 183 16.82 -5.42 3.89
CA ASP A 183 17.33 -4.10 4.27
C ASP A 183 16.19 -3.10 4.48
N ASP A 184 16.41 -2.12 5.36
CA ASP A 184 15.59 -0.92 5.47
C ASP A 184 15.53 -0.19 4.13
N ALA A 185 14.43 0.50 3.87
CA ALA A 185 14.23 1.22 2.62
C ALA A 185 13.66 2.63 2.88
N TRP A 186 13.93 3.53 1.95
CA TRP A 186 13.35 4.87 1.98
C TRP A 186 13.02 5.37 0.59
N THR A 187 12.05 6.26 0.52
CA THR A 187 11.70 6.98 -0.69
C THR A 187 11.46 8.46 -0.38
N VAL A 188 11.79 9.30 -1.32
CA VAL A 188 11.49 10.74 -1.25
C VAL A 188 10.98 11.18 -2.61
N SER A 189 9.86 11.85 -2.64
CA SER A 189 9.24 12.36 -3.86
C SER A 189 8.83 13.81 -3.73
N LEU A 190 9.01 14.57 -4.81
CA LEU A 190 8.47 15.92 -4.95
C LEU A 190 7.20 15.83 -5.82
N ASN A 191 6.07 16.19 -5.23
CA ASN A 191 4.77 16.04 -5.84
C ASN A 191 4.19 17.40 -6.22
N TYR A 192 3.55 17.45 -7.38
CA TYR A 192 2.86 18.62 -7.89
C TYR A 192 1.41 18.26 -8.27
N LYS A 193 0.44 19.05 -7.78
CA LYS A 193 -0.98 18.89 -8.14
C LYS A 193 -1.45 20.06 -8.99
N PHE A 194 -1.93 19.74 -10.18
CA PHE A 194 -2.55 20.69 -11.10
C PHE A 194 -3.97 21.07 -10.66
#